data_d077e11281a59607cf5347294d7b7b24
#
_entry.id   d077e11281a59607cf5347294d7b7b24
#
_cell.length_a   1.000
_cell.length_b   1.000
_cell.length_c   1.000
_cell.angle_alpha   90.00
_cell.angle_beta   90.00
_cell.angle_gamma   90.00
#
_symmetry.space_group_name_H-M   'P 1'
#
loop_
_entity.id
_entity.type
_entity.pdbx_description
1 polymer ?
#
loop_
_entity_poly.entity_id
_entity_poly.type
_entity_poly.pdbx_seq_one_letter_code
_entity_poly.pdbx_strand_id
1 'polypeptide(L)'
;INGRGELLRYGGQVMKNVAGYDVSRLMAGSWGTLGVITEVSLKVLPVAPAQATLVFAMDEAQALEALNRWGGQPLPLNASCWAQGQLWLRLCGAQAAVQAACQKLGGERLPDDQAAALWHSLREQQHPWFAQRSDTDALWRLSLPQTAAPLALPEGLAAPLIEWHGAQRWVQAPR
;
A
#
# COMPACT_ATOMS: atom_id res chain seq x y z
N ILE A 1 23.01 -14.75 -18.27
CA ILE A 1 24.19 -14.79 -19.15
C ILE A 1 25.11 -13.66 -18.68
N ASN A 2 26.38 -13.98 -18.38
CA ASN A 2 27.38 -12.97 -17.98
C ASN A 2 28.04 -12.29 -19.19
N GLY A 3 28.97 -11.37 -18.94
CA GLY A 3 29.72 -10.63 -19.98
C GLY A 3 30.67 -11.50 -20.84
N ARG A 4 30.84 -12.80 -20.49
CA ARG A 4 31.59 -13.79 -21.28
C ARG A 4 30.69 -14.68 -22.14
N GLY A 5 29.37 -14.46 -22.11
CA GLY A 5 28.37 -15.30 -22.79
C GLY A 5 28.05 -16.61 -22.07
N GLU A 6 28.49 -16.80 -20.83
CA GLU A 6 28.26 -18.03 -20.05
C GLU A 6 26.87 -18.00 -19.40
N LEU A 7 26.11 -19.10 -19.52
CA LEU A 7 24.86 -19.30 -18.82
C LEU A 7 25.13 -19.76 -17.38
N LEU A 8 24.79 -18.92 -16.43
CA LEU A 8 24.99 -19.19 -15.02
C LEU A 8 23.63 -19.28 -14.31
N ARG A 9 23.49 -20.18 -13.34
CA ARG A 9 22.31 -20.32 -12.49
C ARG A 9 22.66 -20.00 -11.04
N TYR A 10 21.83 -19.17 -10.41
CA TYR A 10 21.98 -18.75 -9.03
C TYR A 10 20.71 -18.99 -8.25
N GLY A 11 20.82 -19.02 -6.92
CA GLY A 11 19.72 -19.25 -6.02
C GLY A 11 19.44 -20.71 -5.78
N GLY A 12 18.40 -20.99 -4.99
CA GLY A 12 17.97 -22.33 -4.62
C GLY A 12 16.60 -22.26 -3.93
N GLN A 13 16.04 -23.42 -3.61
CA GLN A 13 14.75 -23.55 -2.90
C GLN A 13 14.93 -23.36 -1.39
N VAL A 14 15.58 -22.30 -0.96
CA VAL A 14 15.81 -21.99 0.46
C VAL A 14 14.92 -20.84 0.91
N MET A 15 14.44 -20.91 2.13
CA MET A 15 13.65 -19.81 2.71
C MET A 15 14.51 -18.60 3.05
N LYS A 16 15.79 -18.83 3.39
CA LYS A 16 16.75 -17.79 3.75
C LYS A 16 18.13 -18.20 3.26
N ASN A 17 18.82 -17.30 2.56
CA ASN A 17 20.24 -17.48 2.27
C ASN A 17 21.04 -17.06 3.52
N VAL A 18 21.82 -17.99 4.07
CA VAL A 18 22.55 -17.79 5.35
C VAL A 18 24.06 -17.71 5.14
N ALA A 19 24.58 -18.28 4.07
CA ALA A 19 26.00 -18.33 3.76
C ALA A 19 26.26 -17.95 2.30
N GLY A 20 27.30 -17.12 2.09
CA GLY A 20 27.70 -16.69 0.77
C GLY A 20 26.94 -15.46 0.25
N TYR A 21 27.35 -14.99 -0.92
CA TYR A 21 26.71 -13.87 -1.60
C TYR A 21 25.42 -14.28 -2.26
N ASP A 22 24.38 -13.47 -2.12
CA ASP A 22 23.13 -13.62 -2.85
C ASP A 22 23.25 -12.96 -4.24
N VAL A 23 23.83 -13.70 -5.17
CA VAL A 23 24.04 -13.22 -6.54
C VAL A 23 22.71 -12.96 -7.25
N SER A 24 21.66 -13.74 -6.97
CA SER A 24 20.32 -13.52 -7.54
C SER A 24 19.80 -12.13 -7.18
N ARG A 25 19.93 -11.75 -5.92
CA ARG A 25 19.51 -10.44 -5.43
C ARG A 25 20.40 -9.31 -5.96
N LEU A 26 21.69 -9.54 -6.11
CA LEU A 26 22.63 -8.59 -6.70
C LEU A 26 22.27 -8.27 -8.17
N MET A 27 21.83 -9.29 -8.92
CA MET A 27 21.46 -9.13 -10.33
C MET A 27 20.16 -8.32 -10.49
N ALA A 28 19.24 -8.40 -9.52
CA ALA A 28 18.02 -7.63 -9.54
C ALA A 28 18.31 -6.12 -9.41
N GLY A 29 17.84 -5.35 -10.37
CA GLY A 29 18.08 -3.89 -10.41
C GLY A 29 19.48 -3.48 -10.92
N SER A 30 20.28 -4.39 -11.44
CA SER A 30 21.63 -4.10 -11.97
C SER A 30 21.62 -3.37 -13.33
N TRP A 31 20.47 -3.10 -13.91
CA TRP A 31 20.29 -2.42 -15.20
C TRP A 31 21.06 -3.09 -16.37
N GLY A 32 21.26 -4.38 -16.29
CA GLY A 32 22.02 -5.15 -17.29
C GLY A 32 23.54 -5.00 -17.21
N THR A 33 24.08 -4.23 -16.25
CA THR A 33 25.52 -3.98 -16.13
C THR A 33 26.32 -5.22 -15.72
N LEU A 34 25.67 -6.17 -15.01
CA LEU A 34 26.29 -7.41 -14.53
C LEU A 34 26.00 -8.61 -15.44
N GLY A 35 25.03 -8.49 -16.32
CA GLY A 35 24.63 -9.56 -17.23
C GLY A 35 23.15 -9.48 -17.61
N VAL A 36 22.72 -10.43 -18.45
CA VAL A 36 21.34 -10.56 -18.91
C VAL A 36 20.64 -11.64 -18.11
N ILE A 37 19.52 -11.31 -17.49
CA ILE A 37 18.64 -12.26 -16.80
C ILE A 37 17.72 -12.88 -17.85
N THR A 38 17.80 -14.18 -18.06
CA THR A 38 17.00 -14.93 -19.04
C THR A 38 15.86 -15.70 -18.42
N GLU A 39 15.97 -16.03 -17.13
CA GLU A 39 14.96 -16.77 -16.39
C GLU A 39 14.91 -16.28 -14.94
N VAL A 40 13.71 -16.12 -14.40
CA VAL A 40 13.48 -15.71 -13.01
C VAL A 40 12.46 -16.64 -12.37
N SER A 41 12.79 -17.16 -11.19
CA SER A 41 11.85 -17.89 -10.33
C SER A 41 11.51 -17.04 -9.11
N LEU A 42 10.24 -16.68 -8.96
CA LEU A 42 9.75 -15.90 -7.86
C LEU A 42 8.92 -16.76 -6.90
N LYS A 43 9.22 -16.66 -5.61
CA LYS A 43 8.34 -17.21 -4.58
C LYS A 43 7.16 -16.27 -4.39
N VAL A 44 5.95 -16.77 -4.58
CA VAL A 44 4.71 -16.02 -4.40
C VAL A 44 3.93 -16.52 -3.18
N LEU A 45 3.09 -15.66 -2.61
CA LEU A 45 2.13 -16.06 -1.61
C LEU A 45 0.83 -16.49 -2.28
N PRO A 46 0.07 -17.42 -1.69
CA PRO A 46 -1.28 -17.74 -2.17
C PRO A 46 -2.16 -16.50 -2.16
N VAL A 47 -3.06 -16.41 -3.11
CA VAL A 47 -4.12 -15.38 -3.11
C VAL A 47 -4.98 -15.59 -1.87
N ALA A 48 -5.25 -14.51 -1.13
CA ALA A 48 -6.09 -14.60 0.05
C ALA A 48 -7.52 -15.00 -0.33
N PRO A 49 -8.13 -15.96 0.36
CA PRO A 49 -9.45 -16.51 0.00
C PRO A 49 -10.60 -15.53 0.23
N ALA A 50 -10.42 -14.49 1.06
CA ALA A 50 -11.44 -13.49 1.30
C ALA A 50 -10.85 -12.09 1.43
N GLN A 51 -11.65 -11.12 0.99
CA GLN A 51 -11.41 -9.69 1.22
C GLN A 51 -12.72 -8.96 1.47
N ALA A 52 -12.64 -7.84 2.18
CA ALA A 52 -13.75 -6.91 2.37
C ALA A 52 -13.20 -5.49 2.48
N THR A 53 -13.97 -4.51 2.04
CA THR A 53 -13.65 -3.09 2.26
C THR A 53 -14.75 -2.48 3.11
N LEU A 54 -14.34 -1.85 4.21
CA LEU A 54 -15.22 -1.12 5.13
C LEU A 54 -15.03 0.37 4.91
N VAL A 55 -16.12 1.12 5.04
CA VAL A 55 -16.16 2.58 4.92
C VAL A 55 -16.61 3.19 6.23
N PHE A 56 -15.92 4.25 6.64
CA PHE A 56 -16.24 5.00 7.86
C PHE A 56 -16.23 6.49 7.54
N ALA A 57 -17.29 7.19 7.94
CA ALA A 57 -17.33 8.65 7.91
C ALA A 57 -16.62 9.16 9.16
N MET A 58 -15.47 9.81 9.00
CA MET A 58 -14.68 10.35 10.11
C MET A 58 -13.68 11.39 9.61
N ASP A 59 -13.30 12.32 10.49
CA ASP A 59 -12.26 13.29 10.18
C ASP A 59 -10.85 12.68 10.17
N GLU A 60 -9.85 13.47 9.78
CA GLU A 60 -8.46 13.02 9.66
C GLU A 60 -7.90 12.49 10.98
N ALA A 61 -8.13 13.22 12.07
CA ALA A 61 -7.59 12.87 13.39
C ALA A 61 -8.20 11.56 13.91
N GLN A 62 -9.51 11.41 13.77
CA GLN A 62 -10.25 10.20 14.11
C GLN A 62 -9.78 9.00 13.29
N ALA A 63 -9.54 9.21 11.99
CA ALA A 63 -9.06 8.16 11.09
C ALA A 63 -7.66 7.66 11.49
N LEU A 64 -6.73 8.59 11.75
CA LEU A 64 -5.38 8.25 12.20
C LEU A 64 -5.39 7.51 13.55
N GLU A 65 -6.19 7.98 14.51
CA GLU A 65 -6.34 7.33 15.81
C GLU A 65 -6.92 5.90 15.65
N ALA A 66 -7.98 5.76 14.86
CA ALA A 66 -8.61 4.47 14.59
C ALA A 66 -7.62 3.50 13.93
N LEU A 67 -6.90 3.93 12.90
CA LEU A 67 -5.90 3.11 12.21
C LEU A 67 -4.78 2.65 13.14
N ASN A 68 -4.26 3.54 14.01
CA ASN A 68 -3.25 3.18 15.00
C ASN A 68 -3.78 2.17 16.02
N ARG A 69 -4.99 2.39 16.54
CA ARG A 69 -5.64 1.48 17.49
C ARG A 69 -5.90 0.10 16.87
N TRP A 70 -6.35 0.03 15.62
CA TRP A 70 -6.59 -1.22 14.91
C TRP A 70 -5.30 -1.93 14.52
N GLY A 71 -4.25 -1.18 14.16
CA GLY A 71 -2.93 -1.73 13.84
C GLY A 71 -2.27 -2.49 14.98
N GLY A 72 -2.63 -2.17 16.23
CA GLY A 72 -2.19 -2.90 17.42
C GLY A 72 -3.01 -4.17 17.74
N GLN A 73 -3.97 -4.55 16.91
CA GLN A 73 -4.86 -5.70 17.13
C GLN A 73 -4.59 -6.80 16.07
N PRO A 74 -4.90 -8.06 16.38
CA PRO A 74 -4.76 -9.17 15.44
C PRO A 74 -5.90 -9.17 14.39
N LEU A 75 -5.95 -8.14 13.58
CA LEU A 75 -6.91 -7.94 12.51
C LEU A 75 -6.25 -8.20 11.14
N PRO A 76 -6.96 -8.76 10.16
CA PRO A 76 -6.44 -9.00 8.83
C PRO A 76 -6.41 -7.71 7.99
N LEU A 77 -5.79 -6.65 8.54
CA LEU A 77 -5.65 -5.37 7.87
C LEU A 77 -4.73 -5.51 6.66
N ASN A 78 -5.11 -4.94 5.54
CA ASN A 78 -4.34 -5.05 4.30
C ASN A 78 -4.00 -3.70 3.69
N ALA A 79 -4.97 -2.81 3.56
CA ALA A 79 -4.77 -1.46 3.05
C ALA A 79 -5.73 -0.48 3.70
N SER A 80 -5.36 0.79 3.73
CA SER A 80 -6.23 1.87 4.17
C SER A 80 -6.03 3.10 3.31
N CYS A 81 -7.10 3.87 3.13
CA CYS A 81 -7.05 5.20 2.55
C CYS A 81 -8.05 6.10 3.26
N TRP A 82 -7.60 7.29 3.64
CA TRP A 82 -8.49 8.35 4.10
C TRP A 82 -8.39 9.53 3.14
N ALA A 83 -9.54 10.05 2.73
CA ALA A 83 -9.64 11.29 1.99
C ALA A 83 -11.04 11.91 2.17
N GLN A 84 -11.11 13.22 2.22
CA GLN A 84 -12.36 13.98 2.19
C GLN A 84 -13.42 13.51 3.21
N GLY A 85 -13.00 13.18 4.43
CA GLY A 85 -13.88 12.78 5.53
C GLY A 85 -14.32 11.31 5.48
N GLN A 86 -13.74 10.49 4.60
CA GLN A 86 -14.00 9.06 4.52
C GLN A 86 -12.73 8.24 4.70
N LEU A 87 -12.83 7.19 5.52
CA LEU A 87 -11.80 6.17 5.66
C LEU A 87 -12.27 4.87 5.01
N TRP A 88 -11.50 4.38 4.05
CA TRP A 88 -11.65 3.04 3.47
C TRP A 88 -10.60 2.11 4.06
N LEU A 89 -11.05 0.98 4.57
CA LEU A 89 -10.20 -0.03 5.19
C LEU A 89 -10.39 -1.37 4.50
N ARG A 90 -9.35 -1.90 3.86
CA ARG A 90 -9.37 -3.22 3.24
C ARG A 90 -8.87 -4.27 4.21
N LEU A 91 -9.68 -5.30 4.40
CA LEU A 91 -9.37 -6.53 5.13
C LEU A 91 -9.08 -7.63 4.11
N CYS A 92 -8.08 -8.48 4.36
CA CYS A 92 -7.69 -9.52 3.43
C CYS A 92 -7.05 -10.69 4.19
N GLY A 93 -7.56 -11.92 3.98
CA GLY A 93 -7.06 -13.09 4.69
C GLY A 93 -8.01 -14.27 4.66
N ALA A 94 -7.95 -15.12 5.70
CA ALA A 94 -8.86 -16.23 5.86
C ALA A 94 -10.31 -15.74 6.00
N GLN A 95 -11.27 -16.45 5.42
CA GLN A 95 -12.68 -16.04 5.38
C GLN A 95 -13.25 -15.76 6.77
N ALA A 96 -13.03 -16.65 7.75
CA ALA A 96 -13.50 -16.46 9.11
C ALA A 96 -12.88 -15.22 9.78
N ALA A 97 -11.59 -14.94 9.54
CA ALA A 97 -10.90 -13.78 10.09
C ALA A 97 -11.45 -12.47 9.51
N VAL A 98 -11.67 -12.41 8.20
CA VAL A 98 -12.26 -11.24 7.53
C VAL A 98 -13.69 -11.01 8.03
N GLN A 99 -14.50 -12.05 8.14
CA GLN A 99 -15.88 -11.94 8.62
C GLN A 99 -15.94 -11.46 10.08
N ALA A 100 -15.12 -12.03 10.96
CA ALA A 100 -15.04 -11.61 12.35
C ALA A 100 -14.57 -10.15 12.49
N ALA A 101 -13.60 -9.74 11.68
CA ALA A 101 -13.12 -8.36 11.65
C ALA A 101 -14.19 -7.38 11.19
N CYS A 102 -14.97 -7.71 10.16
CA CYS A 102 -16.11 -6.88 9.71
C CYS A 102 -17.13 -6.69 10.84
N GLN A 103 -17.49 -7.75 11.56
CA GLN A 103 -18.40 -7.67 12.69
C GLN A 103 -17.85 -6.82 13.84
N LYS A 104 -16.56 -6.99 14.14
CA LYS A 104 -15.89 -6.30 15.26
C LYS A 104 -15.71 -4.81 14.98
N LEU A 105 -15.31 -4.45 13.77
CA LEU A 105 -15.00 -3.07 13.40
C LEU A 105 -16.25 -2.25 13.10
N GLY A 106 -17.30 -2.89 12.63
CA GLY A 106 -18.48 -2.19 12.10
C GLY A 106 -18.16 -1.44 10.81
N GLY A 107 -18.85 -0.34 10.57
CA GLY A 107 -18.73 0.42 9.32
C GLY A 107 -19.61 -0.14 8.21
N GLU A 108 -19.73 0.58 7.13
CA GLU A 108 -20.47 0.16 5.96
C GLU A 108 -19.59 -0.73 5.06
N ARG A 109 -20.10 -1.88 4.64
CA ARG A 109 -19.37 -2.72 3.69
C ARG A 109 -19.59 -2.19 2.27
N LEU A 110 -18.47 -1.82 1.61
CA LEU A 110 -18.50 -1.43 0.21
C LEU A 110 -18.72 -2.68 -0.67
N PRO A 111 -19.64 -2.63 -1.68
CA PRO A 111 -19.76 -3.70 -2.66
C PRO A 111 -18.46 -4.05 -3.34
N ASP A 112 -18.23 -5.32 -3.65
CA ASP A 112 -16.93 -5.83 -4.08
C ASP A 112 -16.45 -5.21 -5.41
N ASP A 113 -17.36 -4.90 -6.33
CA ASP A 113 -17.09 -4.20 -7.59
C ASP A 113 -16.64 -2.74 -7.35
N GLN A 114 -17.34 -2.04 -6.47
CA GLN A 114 -16.98 -0.67 -6.08
C GLN A 114 -15.65 -0.65 -5.31
N ALA A 115 -15.43 -1.62 -4.43
CA ALA A 115 -14.17 -1.77 -3.71
C ALA A 115 -13.00 -2.01 -4.70
N ALA A 116 -13.18 -2.88 -5.68
CA ALA A 116 -12.16 -3.12 -6.71
C ALA A 116 -11.85 -1.86 -7.52
N ALA A 117 -12.87 -1.12 -7.94
CA ALA A 117 -12.73 0.15 -8.65
C ALA A 117 -12.00 1.21 -7.80
N LEU A 118 -12.36 1.34 -6.52
CA LEU A 118 -11.71 2.26 -5.58
C LEU A 118 -10.21 1.96 -5.45
N TRP A 119 -9.85 0.72 -5.08
CA TRP A 119 -8.44 0.34 -4.88
C TRP A 119 -7.63 0.41 -6.17
N HIS A 120 -8.25 0.14 -7.32
CA HIS A 120 -7.62 0.37 -8.62
C HIS A 120 -7.34 1.86 -8.85
N SER A 121 -8.33 2.73 -8.64
CA SER A 121 -8.19 4.17 -8.83
C SER A 121 -7.13 4.80 -7.93
N LEU A 122 -7.01 4.32 -6.69
CA LEU A 122 -5.94 4.74 -5.76
C LEU A 122 -4.56 4.30 -6.25
N ARG A 123 -4.42 3.04 -6.65
CA ARG A 123 -3.16 2.49 -7.17
C ARG A 123 -2.67 3.22 -8.41
N GLU A 124 -3.58 3.55 -9.33
CA GLU A 124 -3.26 4.24 -10.59
C GLU A 124 -3.27 5.78 -10.46
N GLN A 125 -3.47 6.31 -9.24
CA GLN A 125 -3.61 7.76 -8.98
C GLN A 125 -4.74 8.41 -9.81
N GLN A 126 -5.81 7.67 -10.05
CA GLN A 126 -7.01 8.11 -10.77
C GLN A 126 -8.19 8.45 -9.83
N HIS A 127 -8.00 8.28 -8.51
CA HIS A 127 -9.02 8.68 -7.54
C HIS A 127 -9.33 10.18 -7.70
N PRO A 128 -10.60 10.63 -7.53
CA PRO A 128 -11.01 12.03 -7.70
C PRO A 128 -10.12 13.03 -6.96
N TRP A 129 -9.61 12.66 -5.79
CA TRP A 129 -8.67 13.49 -5.04
C TRP A 129 -7.42 13.85 -5.87
N PHE A 130 -6.85 12.90 -6.63
CA PHE A 130 -5.70 13.16 -7.52
C PHE A 130 -6.10 13.98 -8.75
N ALA A 131 -7.30 13.71 -9.30
CA ALA A 131 -7.80 14.39 -10.50
C ALA A 131 -8.15 15.88 -10.26
N GLN A 132 -8.42 16.27 -9.02
CA GLN A 132 -8.72 17.65 -8.64
C GLN A 132 -7.49 18.57 -8.58
N ARG A 133 -6.28 18.01 -8.78
CA ARG A 133 -5.04 18.77 -8.74
C ARG A 133 -5.01 19.82 -9.85
N SER A 134 -4.68 21.07 -9.49
CA SER A 134 -4.42 22.14 -10.44
C SER A 134 -3.12 21.88 -11.23
N ASP A 135 -3.05 22.38 -12.47
CA ASP A 135 -1.85 22.28 -13.30
C ASP A 135 -0.65 23.04 -12.69
N THR A 136 -0.90 24.00 -11.82
CA THR A 136 0.13 24.77 -11.11
C THR A 136 0.65 24.06 -9.87
N ASP A 137 -0.03 23.02 -9.39
CA ASP A 137 0.33 22.34 -8.17
C ASP A 137 1.26 21.13 -8.43
N ALA A 138 2.18 20.94 -7.52
CA ALA A 138 2.92 19.69 -7.40
C ALA A 138 2.16 18.69 -6.53
N LEU A 139 2.37 17.41 -6.80
CA LEU A 139 1.95 16.33 -5.94
C LEU A 139 3.12 15.91 -5.04
N TRP A 140 2.99 16.15 -3.75
CA TRP A 140 3.99 15.79 -2.76
C TRP A 140 3.61 14.48 -2.08
N ARG A 141 4.56 13.56 -1.99
CA ARG A 141 4.44 12.31 -1.23
C ARG A 141 5.31 12.38 0.00
N LEU A 142 4.70 12.39 1.17
CA LEU A 142 5.38 12.43 2.45
C LEU A 142 5.37 11.04 3.09
N SER A 143 6.52 10.58 3.57
CA SER A 143 6.67 9.35 4.35
C SER A 143 6.90 9.74 5.81
N LEU A 144 5.98 9.33 6.68
CA LEU A 144 5.93 9.72 8.09
C LEU A 144 5.77 8.47 8.96
N PRO A 145 6.06 8.56 10.27
CA PRO A 145 5.62 7.55 11.21
C PRO A 145 4.09 7.41 11.19
N GLN A 146 3.56 6.19 11.30
CA GLN A 146 2.11 5.95 11.34
C GLN A 146 1.41 6.73 12.46
N THR A 147 2.12 6.99 13.55
CA THR A 147 1.65 7.72 14.74
C THR A 147 1.75 9.25 14.59
N ALA A 148 2.23 9.76 13.46
CA ALA A 148 2.33 11.20 13.25
C ALA A 148 0.93 11.86 13.28
N ALA A 149 0.82 12.98 13.99
CA ALA A 149 -0.39 13.79 14.05
C ALA A 149 -0.82 14.28 12.65
N PRO A 150 -2.06 14.77 12.48
CA PRO A 150 -2.46 15.50 11.29
C PRO A 150 -1.44 16.56 10.87
N LEU A 151 -1.26 16.74 9.56
CA LEU A 151 -0.34 17.76 9.06
C LEU A 151 -0.90 19.15 9.29
N ALA A 152 -0.08 20.05 9.85
CA ALA A 152 -0.40 21.47 9.88
C ALA A 152 -0.13 22.06 8.48
N LEU A 153 -1.11 21.94 7.59
CA LEU A 153 -1.02 22.50 6.25
C LEU A 153 -1.31 24.00 6.27
N PRO A 154 -0.67 24.79 5.40
CA PRO A 154 -1.01 26.19 5.18
C PRO A 154 -2.51 26.36 4.84
N GLU A 155 -3.05 27.52 5.23
CA GLU A 155 -4.44 27.87 4.94
C GLU A 155 -4.69 27.91 3.43
N GLY A 156 -5.81 27.35 2.99
CA GLY A 156 -6.18 27.27 1.57
C GLY A 156 -5.72 26.01 0.83
N LEU A 157 -4.85 25.17 1.44
CA LEU A 157 -4.55 23.87 0.85
C LEU A 157 -5.64 22.85 1.17
N ALA A 158 -5.90 21.96 0.20
CA ALA A 158 -6.83 20.85 0.38
C ALA A 158 -6.29 19.85 1.42
N ALA A 159 -7.20 19.18 2.13
CA ALA A 159 -6.84 18.11 3.04
C ALA A 159 -6.04 17.01 2.31
N PRO A 160 -5.08 16.34 3.00
CA PRO A 160 -4.25 15.32 2.38
C PRO A 160 -5.08 14.08 2.02
N LEU A 161 -4.55 13.24 1.12
CA LEU A 161 -4.94 11.86 1.00
C LEU A 161 -3.93 11.01 1.80
N ILE A 162 -4.44 10.13 2.66
CA ILE A 162 -3.63 9.36 3.62
C ILE A 162 -3.75 7.88 3.32
N GLU A 163 -2.63 7.21 3.14
CA GLU A 163 -2.53 5.78 2.90
C GLU A 163 -1.59 5.11 3.91
N TRP A 164 -1.43 3.78 3.81
CA TRP A 164 -0.50 2.96 4.60
C TRP A 164 -0.68 3.17 6.11
N HIS A 165 -1.94 3.16 6.57
CA HIS A 165 -2.30 3.35 7.98
C HIS A 165 -1.73 4.65 8.59
N GLY A 166 -1.64 5.72 7.79
CA GLY A 166 -1.14 7.02 8.23
C GLY A 166 0.32 7.31 7.87
N ALA A 167 1.07 6.32 7.36
CA ALA A 167 2.50 6.48 7.07
C ALA A 167 2.78 7.18 5.74
N GLN A 168 1.88 7.13 4.78
CA GLN A 168 2.00 7.83 3.51
C GLN A 168 0.94 8.90 3.39
N ARG A 169 1.36 10.12 3.12
CA ARG A 169 0.43 11.24 2.91
C ARG A 169 0.75 11.97 1.62
N TRP A 170 -0.28 12.17 0.84
CA TRP A 170 -0.22 12.94 -0.39
C TRP A 170 -0.75 14.35 -0.13
N VAL A 171 -0.05 15.35 -0.60
CA VAL A 171 -0.43 16.76 -0.50
C VAL A 171 -0.32 17.39 -1.87
N GLN A 172 -1.33 18.18 -2.22
CA GLN A 172 -1.33 19.03 -3.42
C GLN A 172 -0.99 20.46 -2.97
N ALA A 173 0.08 21.02 -3.50
CA ALA A 173 0.55 22.36 -3.13
C ALA A 173 1.27 23.00 -4.31
N PRO A 174 1.29 24.34 -4.39
CA PRO A 174 2.06 25.08 -5.40
C PRO A 174 3.51 24.63 -5.46
N ARG A 175 4.10 24.74 -6.67
CA ARG A 175 5.51 24.38 -6.92
C ARG A 175 6.48 25.37 -6.29
#